data_8472629a9073b588838ee2f4f87e6467
#
_entry.id   8472629a9073b588838ee2f4f87e6467
#
_cell.length_a   1.000
_cell.length_b   1.000
_cell.length_c   1.000
_cell.angle_alpha   90.00
_cell.angle_beta   90.00
_cell.angle_gamma   90.00
#
_symmetry.space_group_name_H-M   'P 1'
#
loop_
_entity.id
_entity.type
_entity.pdbx_description
1 polymer ?
#
loop_
_entity_poly.entity_id
_entity_poly.type
_entity_poly.pdbx_seq_one_letter_code
_entity_poly.pdbx_strand_id
1 'polypeptide(L)'
;MQKIVIVGGGLAGSCLGVQLVASGCDVTLIDSGINRSSRVAAGMINPLVFRRMTKSWRVDEFIPYAEAFYRLIEQTSGITFFHETTIRRFFSSEQERNFWIERQQTDAFSSYMHVMNEEDETLF
;
A
#
# COMPACT_ATOMS: atom_id res chain seq x y z
N MET A 1 -10.12 13.09 28.67
CA MET A 1 -10.11 12.33 27.42
C MET A 1 -10.38 13.29 26.29
N GLN A 2 -9.51 13.35 25.28
CA GLN A 2 -9.65 14.26 24.14
C GLN A 2 -10.77 13.74 23.23
N LYS A 3 -11.70 14.64 22.84
CA LYS A 3 -12.78 14.30 21.91
C LYS A 3 -12.40 14.73 20.50
N ILE A 4 -12.50 13.80 19.54
CA ILE A 4 -12.10 14.01 18.15
C ILE A 4 -13.25 13.58 17.24
N VAL A 5 -13.54 14.41 16.25
CA VAL A 5 -14.50 14.08 15.19
C VAL A 5 -13.73 13.86 13.87
N ILE A 6 -13.96 12.71 13.26
CA ILE A 6 -13.43 12.36 11.94
C ILE A 6 -14.59 12.42 10.95
N VAL A 7 -14.42 13.18 9.87
CA VAL A 7 -15.38 13.24 8.77
C VAL A 7 -14.84 12.45 7.58
N GLY A 8 -15.54 11.38 7.23
CA GLY A 8 -15.17 10.43 6.17
C GLY A 8 -14.64 9.09 6.71
N GLY A 9 -15.41 8.02 6.55
CA GLY A 9 -15.10 6.64 6.95
C GLY A 9 -14.41 5.83 5.87
N GLY A 10 -13.67 6.46 4.96
CA GLY A 10 -12.81 5.78 4.01
C GLY A 10 -11.54 5.24 4.68
N LEU A 11 -10.60 4.69 3.88
CA LEU A 11 -9.37 4.07 4.38
C LEU A 11 -8.62 4.99 5.37
N ALA A 12 -8.38 6.25 4.98
CA ALA A 12 -7.64 7.20 5.83
C ALA A 12 -8.35 7.49 7.15
N GLY A 13 -9.65 7.80 7.12
CA GLY A 13 -10.41 8.10 8.33
C GLY A 13 -10.56 6.90 9.26
N SER A 14 -10.72 5.71 8.70
CA SER A 14 -10.79 4.47 9.49
C SER A 14 -9.45 4.15 10.17
N CYS A 15 -8.33 4.22 9.44
CA CYS A 15 -7.01 4.01 10.01
C CYS A 15 -6.69 5.03 11.10
N LEU A 16 -6.97 6.31 10.86
CA LEU A 16 -6.78 7.37 11.84
C LEU A 16 -7.65 7.14 13.09
N GLY A 17 -8.92 6.75 12.90
CA GLY A 17 -9.85 6.46 13.99
C GLY A 17 -9.34 5.34 14.90
N VAL A 18 -8.87 4.24 14.32
CA VAL A 18 -8.29 3.13 15.07
C VAL A 18 -7.09 3.57 15.90
N GLN A 19 -6.18 4.34 15.32
CA GLN A 19 -5.00 4.83 16.04
C GLN A 19 -5.36 5.80 17.19
N LEU A 20 -6.29 6.69 16.97
CA LEU A 20 -6.73 7.65 17.98
C LEU A 20 -7.45 6.95 19.14
N VAL A 21 -8.29 5.96 18.85
CA VAL A 21 -8.94 5.13 19.88
C VAL A 21 -7.88 4.36 20.69
N ALA A 22 -6.90 3.76 20.02
CA ALA A 22 -5.79 3.08 20.69
C ALA A 22 -4.94 4.03 21.56
N SER A 23 -4.91 5.32 21.21
CA SER A 23 -4.24 6.37 22.01
C SER A 23 -5.11 6.94 23.14
N GLY A 24 -6.28 6.37 23.40
CA GLY A 24 -7.19 6.80 24.48
C GLY A 24 -8.04 8.01 24.15
N CYS A 25 -8.23 8.36 22.89
CA CYS A 25 -9.13 9.43 22.47
C CYS A 25 -10.58 8.92 22.37
N ASP A 26 -11.54 9.82 22.61
CA ASP A 26 -12.96 9.61 22.33
C ASP A 26 -13.24 10.05 20.88
N VAL A 27 -13.46 9.08 19.98
CA VAL A 27 -13.56 9.33 18.55
C VAL A 27 -14.97 9.14 18.04
N THR A 28 -15.48 10.16 17.38
CA THR A 28 -16.73 10.09 16.62
C THR A 28 -16.42 10.13 15.13
N LEU A 29 -16.79 9.07 14.39
CA LEU A 29 -16.62 9.01 12.95
C LEU A 29 -17.96 9.27 12.26
N ILE A 30 -17.99 10.25 11.37
CA ILE A 30 -19.16 10.63 10.58
C ILE A 30 -18.90 10.29 9.11
N ASP A 31 -19.75 9.47 8.51
CA ASP A 31 -19.68 9.07 7.11
C ASP A 31 -21.05 9.06 6.45
N SER A 32 -21.18 9.67 5.30
CA SER A 32 -22.44 9.70 4.54
C SER A 32 -22.77 8.38 3.83
N GLY A 33 -21.78 7.52 3.69
CA GLY A 33 -21.88 6.30 2.90
C GLY A 33 -21.90 6.52 1.39
N ILE A 34 -21.69 7.75 0.92
CA ILE A 34 -21.63 8.13 -0.51
C ILE A 34 -20.15 8.26 -0.93
N ASN A 35 -19.84 8.10 -2.21
CA ASN A 35 -18.48 8.23 -2.78
C ASN A 35 -17.45 7.29 -2.12
N ARG A 36 -17.77 6.02 -2.05
CA ARG A 36 -16.99 4.99 -1.34
C ARG A 36 -15.79 4.48 -2.16
N SER A 37 -14.90 5.36 -2.58
CA SER A 37 -13.71 4.99 -3.38
C SER A 37 -12.86 3.90 -2.74
N SER A 38 -12.68 3.92 -1.42
CA SER A 38 -11.92 2.87 -0.70
C SER A 38 -12.59 1.49 -0.75
N ARG A 39 -13.90 1.41 -1.00
CA ARG A 39 -14.63 0.12 -1.10
C ARG A 39 -14.57 -0.48 -2.50
N VAL A 40 -14.37 0.33 -3.52
CA VAL A 40 -14.28 -0.12 -4.92
C VAL A 40 -12.84 -0.20 -5.42
N ALA A 41 -11.89 0.30 -4.64
CA ALA A 41 -10.47 0.18 -4.93
C ALA A 41 -10.02 -1.28 -4.83
N ALA A 42 -9.02 -1.64 -5.63
CA ALA A 42 -8.45 -2.99 -5.62
C ALA A 42 -7.68 -3.34 -4.33
N GLY A 43 -7.45 -2.36 -3.44
CA GLY A 43 -6.77 -2.56 -2.17
C GLY A 43 -5.27 -2.83 -2.28
N MET A 44 -4.66 -2.54 -3.43
CA MET A 44 -3.24 -2.78 -3.64
C MET A 44 -2.38 -1.65 -3.08
N ILE A 45 -1.31 -2.03 -2.37
CA ILE A 45 -0.23 -1.13 -1.98
C ILE A 45 0.90 -1.31 -3.00
N ASN A 46 1.16 -0.26 -3.78
CA ASN A 46 2.19 -0.30 -4.81
C ASN A 46 3.33 0.69 -4.45
N PRO A 47 4.55 0.18 -4.19
CA PRO A 47 5.69 1.02 -3.85
C PRO A 47 6.19 1.89 -5.01
N LEU A 48 5.89 1.50 -6.25
CA LEU A 48 6.45 2.12 -7.45
C LEU A 48 5.39 2.82 -8.29
N VAL A 49 5.71 4.03 -8.75
CA VAL A 49 4.92 4.76 -9.75
C VAL A 49 5.45 4.44 -11.13
N PHE A 50 4.95 3.37 -11.73
CA PHE A 50 5.48 2.82 -12.98
C PHE A 50 5.57 3.83 -14.13
N ARG A 51 4.55 4.64 -14.34
CA ARG A 51 4.55 5.64 -15.42
C ARG A 51 5.67 6.68 -15.30
N ARG A 52 6.07 7.01 -14.07
CA ARG A 52 7.13 7.99 -13.78
C ARG A 52 8.46 7.34 -13.47
N MET A 53 8.48 6.01 -13.36
CA MET A 53 9.66 5.22 -12.97
C MET A 53 10.30 5.77 -11.68
N THR A 54 9.45 6.08 -10.71
CA THR A 54 9.88 6.62 -9.42
C THR A 54 9.24 5.84 -8.28
N LYS A 55 9.83 5.95 -7.10
CA LYS A 55 9.21 5.46 -5.87
C LYS A 55 8.03 6.34 -5.48
N SER A 56 7.04 5.73 -4.84
CA SER A 56 5.98 6.47 -4.15
C SER A 56 6.59 7.33 -3.03
N TRP A 57 5.97 8.46 -2.74
CA TRP A 57 6.49 9.39 -1.74
C TRP A 57 6.66 8.72 -0.37
N ARG A 58 7.86 8.82 0.21
CA ARG A 58 8.24 8.25 1.51
C ARG A 58 7.91 6.75 1.66
N VAL A 59 7.96 5.99 0.58
CA VAL A 59 7.56 4.57 0.58
C VAL A 59 8.37 3.72 1.56
N ASP A 60 9.65 4.03 1.71
CA ASP A 60 10.57 3.30 2.60
C ASP A 60 10.19 3.44 4.08
N GLU A 61 9.46 4.50 4.44
CA GLU A 61 8.95 4.73 5.78
C GLU A 61 7.51 4.20 5.92
N PHE A 62 6.68 4.45 4.91
CA PHE A 62 5.24 4.16 5.02
C PHE A 62 4.89 2.69 4.85
N ILE A 63 5.60 1.94 4.02
CA ILE A 63 5.28 0.50 3.86
C ILE A 63 5.54 -0.28 5.15
N PRO A 64 6.73 -0.19 5.80
CA PRO A 64 6.95 -0.91 7.06
C PRO A 64 5.98 -0.49 8.16
N TYR A 65 5.65 0.80 8.23
CA TYR A 65 4.68 1.30 9.20
C TYR A 65 3.27 0.77 8.92
N ALA A 66 2.82 0.80 7.68
CA ALA A 66 1.51 0.30 7.28
C ALA A 66 1.38 -1.20 7.53
N GLU A 67 2.42 -1.97 7.22
CA GLU A 67 2.46 -3.41 7.47
C GLU A 67 2.32 -3.70 8.97
N ALA A 68 3.13 -3.09 9.82
CA ALA A 68 3.05 -3.27 11.26
C ALA A 68 1.66 -2.89 11.81
N PHE A 69 1.08 -1.79 11.32
CA PHE A 69 -0.24 -1.33 11.70
C PHE A 69 -1.34 -2.30 11.28
N TYR A 70 -1.34 -2.80 10.05
CA TYR A 70 -2.35 -3.74 9.57
C TYR A 70 -2.24 -5.10 10.27
N ARG A 71 -1.03 -5.61 10.49
CA ARG A 71 -0.82 -6.85 11.25
C ARG A 71 -1.33 -6.75 12.68
N LEU A 72 -1.14 -5.59 13.34
CA LEU A 72 -1.71 -5.35 14.66
C LEU A 72 -3.24 -5.37 14.65
N ILE A 73 -3.87 -4.77 13.62
CA ILE A 73 -5.34 -4.81 13.49
C ILE A 73 -5.82 -6.24 13.23
N GLU A 74 -5.14 -7.03 12.39
CA GLU A 74 -5.46 -8.44 12.17
C GLU A 74 -5.44 -9.23 13.49
N GLN A 75 -4.38 -9.05 14.28
CA GLN A 75 -4.25 -9.73 15.59
C GLN A 75 -5.37 -9.35 16.57
N THR A 76 -5.73 -8.08 16.63
CA THR A 76 -6.74 -7.58 17.56
C THR A 76 -8.16 -7.85 17.12
N SER A 77 -8.44 -7.89 15.83
CA SER A 77 -9.77 -8.18 15.27
C SER A 77 -10.05 -9.66 15.02
N GLY A 78 -9.01 -10.47 14.90
CA GLY A 78 -9.11 -11.86 14.47
C GLY A 78 -9.47 -12.04 12.99
N ILE A 79 -9.37 -10.97 12.17
CA ILE A 79 -9.72 -10.98 10.75
C ILE A 79 -8.44 -10.78 9.93
N THR A 80 -8.13 -11.72 9.04
CA THR A 80 -7.02 -11.59 8.08
C THR A 80 -7.48 -10.83 6.85
N PHE A 81 -6.80 -9.74 6.52
CA PHE A 81 -7.12 -8.89 5.36
C PHE A 81 -5.89 -8.29 4.68
N PHE A 82 -4.70 -8.40 5.27
CA PHE A 82 -3.46 -7.89 4.70
C PHE A 82 -2.64 -9.05 4.15
N HIS A 83 -2.52 -9.10 2.83
CA HIS A 83 -1.84 -10.18 2.11
C HIS A 83 -0.66 -9.63 1.32
N GLU A 84 0.51 -10.21 1.56
CA GLU A 84 1.66 -9.96 0.71
C GLU A 84 1.44 -10.63 -0.64
N THR A 85 1.67 -9.88 -1.72
CA THR A 85 1.51 -10.37 -3.08
C THR A 85 2.51 -9.70 -4.01
N THR A 86 2.82 -10.37 -5.10
CA THR A 86 3.68 -9.83 -6.15
C THR A 86 2.83 -9.22 -7.25
N ILE A 87 3.13 -7.97 -7.60
CA ILE A 87 2.53 -7.31 -8.76
C ILE A 87 3.43 -7.56 -9.96
N ARG A 88 2.92 -8.29 -10.95
CA ARG A 88 3.61 -8.46 -12.23
C ARG A 88 3.18 -7.38 -13.21
N ARG A 89 4.15 -6.80 -13.89
CA ARG A 89 3.93 -5.81 -14.93
C ARG A 89 4.66 -6.23 -16.19
N PHE A 90 3.94 -6.26 -17.30
CA PHE A 90 4.53 -6.43 -18.62
C PHE A 90 5.04 -5.08 -19.14
N PHE A 91 6.20 -5.10 -19.75
CA PHE A 91 6.76 -3.91 -20.38
C PHE A 91 6.07 -3.64 -21.72
N SER A 92 5.85 -2.36 -22.01
CA SER A 92 5.25 -1.93 -23.28
C SER A 92 6.26 -1.85 -24.41
N SER A 93 7.55 -1.83 -24.10
CA SER A 93 8.64 -1.73 -25.05
C SER A 93 9.95 -2.25 -24.44
N GLU A 94 10.89 -2.61 -25.32
CA GLU A 94 12.25 -2.98 -24.92
C GLU A 94 12.99 -1.82 -24.25
N GLN A 95 12.72 -0.59 -24.68
CA GLN A 95 13.28 0.60 -24.04
C GLN A 95 12.82 0.74 -22.58
N GLU A 96 11.54 0.50 -22.30
CA GLU A 96 11.00 0.49 -20.92
C GLU A 96 11.68 -0.61 -20.11
N ARG A 97 11.83 -1.82 -20.66
CA ARG A 97 12.50 -2.95 -20.02
C ARG A 97 13.95 -2.60 -19.63
N ASN A 98 14.73 -2.09 -20.57
CA ASN A 98 16.13 -1.71 -20.31
C ASN A 98 16.25 -0.65 -19.23
N PHE A 99 15.37 0.32 -19.23
CA PHE A 99 15.32 1.36 -18.21
C PHE A 99 15.07 0.77 -16.80
N TRP A 100 14.16 -0.20 -16.68
CA TRP A 100 13.88 -0.86 -15.41
C TRP A 100 15.04 -1.79 -14.98
N ILE A 101 15.74 -2.42 -15.91
CA ILE A 101 16.97 -3.17 -15.62
C ILE A 101 18.04 -2.28 -14.99
N GLU A 102 18.25 -1.09 -15.50
CA GLU A 102 19.17 -0.13 -14.89
C GLU A 102 18.71 0.30 -13.49
N ARG A 103 17.41 0.56 -13.33
CA ARG A 103 16.83 1.00 -12.05
C ARG A 103 16.98 -0.05 -10.96
N GLN A 104 16.77 -1.31 -11.25
CA GLN A 104 16.87 -2.36 -10.22
C GLN A 104 18.28 -2.53 -9.66
N GLN A 105 19.32 -2.08 -10.38
CA GLN A 105 20.70 -2.14 -9.92
C GLN A 105 21.01 -1.07 -8.85
N THR A 106 20.13 -0.13 -8.65
CA THR A 106 20.28 0.90 -7.62
C THR A 106 19.66 0.42 -6.31
N ASP A 107 20.34 0.65 -5.18
CA ASP A 107 19.84 0.30 -3.84
C ASP A 107 18.45 0.88 -3.54
N ALA A 108 18.13 2.00 -4.18
CA ALA A 108 16.84 2.65 -4.03
C ALA A 108 15.66 1.80 -4.54
N PHE A 109 15.86 0.91 -5.50
CA PHE A 109 14.80 0.14 -6.16
C PHE A 109 14.91 -1.37 -5.96
N SER A 110 16.09 -1.90 -5.68
CA SER A 110 16.38 -3.34 -5.59
C SER A 110 15.47 -4.10 -4.60
N SER A 111 15.03 -3.44 -3.53
CA SER A 111 14.11 -4.02 -2.54
C SER A 111 12.64 -4.08 -2.97
N TYR A 112 12.27 -3.38 -4.04
CA TYR A 112 10.86 -3.25 -4.47
C TYR A 112 10.56 -3.88 -5.81
N MET A 113 11.58 -4.25 -6.57
CA MET A 113 11.39 -4.76 -7.91
C MET A 113 12.48 -5.73 -8.33
N HIS A 114 12.09 -6.67 -9.18
CA HIS A 114 12.97 -7.55 -9.91
C HIS A 114 12.49 -7.64 -11.36
N VAL A 115 13.39 -7.41 -12.32
CA VAL A 115 13.10 -7.61 -13.74
C VAL A 115 13.31 -9.08 -14.05
N MET A 116 12.24 -9.77 -14.41
CA MET A 116 12.26 -11.20 -14.76
C MET A 116 12.87 -11.38 -16.15
N ASN A 117 13.60 -12.48 -16.33
CA ASN A 117 14.09 -12.95 -17.63
C ASN A 117 13.05 -13.87 -18.29
N GLU A 118 13.20 -14.14 -19.59
CA GLU A 118 12.28 -15.01 -20.32
C GLU A 118 12.18 -16.43 -19.73
N GLU A 119 13.24 -16.93 -19.09
CA GLU A 119 13.26 -18.21 -18.40
C GLU A 119 12.33 -18.24 -17.15
N ASP A 120 12.07 -17.08 -16.54
CA ASP A 120 11.18 -16.96 -15.38
C ASP A 120 9.70 -16.96 -15.80
N GLU A 121 9.38 -16.77 -17.09
CA GLU A 121 8.01 -16.76 -17.62
C GLU A 121 7.39 -18.16 -17.74
N THR A 122 8.17 -19.21 -17.63
CA THR A 122 7.72 -20.62 -17.80
C THR A 122 7.02 -21.20 -16.55
N LEU A 123 6.75 -20.42 -15.53
CA LEU A 123 6.09 -20.84 -14.28
C LEU A 123 4.57 -20.56 -14.27
N PHE A 124 3.87 -20.82 -15.39
CA PHE A 124 2.41 -20.87 -15.46
C PHE A 124 1.92 -22.18 -16.05
#